data_d2a4a658ff6f325b702961814c8711cc
#
_entry.id   d2a4a658ff6f325b702961814c8711cc
#
_cell.length_a   1.000
_cell.length_b   1.000
_cell.length_c   1.000
_cell.angle_alpha   90.00
_cell.angle_beta   90.00
_cell.angle_gamma   90.00
#
_symmetry.space_group_name_H-M   'P 1'
#
loop_
_entity.id
_entity.type
_entity.pdbx_description
1 polymer ?
#
loop_
_entity_poly.entity_id
_entity_poly.type
_entity_poly.pdbx_seq_one_letter_code
_entity_poly.pdbx_strand_id
1 'polypeptide(L)'
;MAEQPLSPEEGFASILERYEKMVYGFALARTGSRADADDVFQEVFLAYFQCGKHFREEEHRRARLLRTTLNFSRRVTASPWRRRVVPLSERADAPVQFQTPEQTGLWSALSSLPDGLRVPLYLFYFEELSTQEIARLLSLRPGAVRMRLSRGREHLRELLKGDYFHE
;
A
#
# COMPACT_ATOMS: atom_id res chain seq x y z
N MET A 1 -0.01 -31.90 -6.32
CA MET A 1 1.01 -31.41 -7.24
C MET A 1 2.13 -30.80 -6.44
N ALA A 2 3.31 -31.36 -6.53
CA ALA A 2 4.47 -30.74 -5.94
C ALA A 2 4.84 -29.53 -6.81
N GLU A 3 4.70 -28.32 -6.28
CA GLU A 3 5.29 -27.16 -6.92
C GLU A 3 6.80 -27.40 -7.02
N GLN A 4 7.31 -27.40 -8.24
CA GLN A 4 8.74 -27.41 -8.43
C GLN A 4 9.34 -26.18 -7.76
N PRO A 5 10.40 -26.34 -6.98
CA PRO A 5 11.08 -25.15 -6.46
C PRO A 5 11.53 -24.32 -7.65
N LEU A 6 10.96 -23.12 -7.75
CA LEU A 6 11.37 -22.15 -8.75
C LEU A 6 12.87 -21.93 -8.63
N SER A 7 13.57 -21.83 -9.76
CA SER A 7 14.95 -21.38 -9.71
C SER A 7 14.99 -20.01 -9.02
N PRO A 8 16.08 -19.68 -8.30
CA PRO A 8 16.14 -18.39 -7.58
C PRO A 8 15.83 -17.17 -8.46
N GLU A 9 16.20 -17.22 -9.72
CA GLU A 9 15.95 -16.13 -10.67
C GLU A 9 14.50 -16.08 -11.15
N GLU A 10 13.89 -17.22 -11.41
CA GLU A 10 12.46 -17.30 -11.76
C GLU A 10 11.59 -16.93 -10.56
N GLY A 11 12.01 -17.32 -9.37
CA GLY A 11 11.33 -16.97 -8.13
C GLY A 11 11.29 -15.46 -7.89
N PHE A 12 12.39 -14.77 -8.15
CA PHE A 12 12.49 -13.32 -8.01
C PHE A 12 11.52 -12.60 -8.96
N ALA A 13 11.63 -12.84 -10.25
CA ALA A 13 10.80 -12.17 -11.25
C ALA A 13 9.31 -12.46 -11.04
N SER A 14 8.96 -13.69 -10.71
CA SER A 14 7.58 -14.10 -10.47
C SER A 14 6.97 -13.43 -9.23
N ILE A 15 7.72 -13.34 -8.15
CA ILE A 15 7.27 -12.70 -6.91
C ILE A 15 7.15 -11.19 -7.12
N LEU A 16 8.12 -10.57 -7.76
CA LEU A 16 8.07 -9.15 -8.08
C LEU A 16 6.84 -8.82 -8.92
N GLU A 17 6.61 -9.54 -10.01
CA GLU A 17 5.47 -9.34 -10.90
C GLU A 17 4.13 -9.50 -10.16
N ARG A 18 4.04 -10.48 -9.28
CA ARG A 18 2.81 -10.77 -8.55
C ARG A 18 2.46 -9.72 -7.49
N TYR A 19 3.46 -9.19 -6.80
CA TYR A 19 3.26 -8.34 -5.63
C TYR A 19 3.67 -6.88 -5.82
N GLU A 20 4.21 -6.49 -6.96
CA GLU A 20 4.68 -5.12 -7.18
C GLU A 20 3.59 -4.07 -7.00
N LYS A 21 2.39 -4.31 -7.52
CA LYS A 21 1.25 -3.39 -7.39
C LYS A 21 0.79 -3.26 -5.95
N MET A 22 0.72 -4.38 -5.23
CA MET A 22 0.32 -4.40 -3.84
C MET A 22 1.29 -3.63 -2.96
N VAL A 23 2.58 -3.91 -3.08
CA VAL A 23 3.61 -3.26 -2.27
C VAL A 23 3.68 -1.77 -2.57
N TYR A 24 3.73 -1.41 -3.85
CA TYR A 24 3.78 0.00 -4.26
C TYR A 24 2.51 0.75 -3.85
N GLY A 25 1.35 0.18 -4.13
CA GLY A 25 0.06 0.80 -3.78
C GLY A 25 -0.11 1.00 -2.28
N PHE A 26 0.27 0.02 -1.47
CA PHE A 26 0.21 0.15 -0.02
C PHE A 26 1.23 1.17 0.51
N ALA A 27 2.46 1.15 -0.02
CA ALA A 27 3.46 2.15 0.33
C ALA A 27 2.97 3.57 -0.01
N LEU A 28 2.37 3.75 -1.17
CA LEU A 28 1.81 5.03 -1.60
C LEU A 28 0.64 5.48 -0.72
N ALA A 29 -0.29 4.57 -0.40
CA ALA A 29 -1.41 4.85 0.49
C ALA A 29 -0.93 5.28 1.88
N ARG A 30 0.14 4.66 2.37
CA ARG A 30 0.69 4.92 3.70
C ARG A 30 1.54 6.19 3.75
N THR A 31 2.33 6.46 2.73
CA THR A 31 3.26 7.60 2.72
C THR A 31 2.69 8.85 2.07
N GLY A 32 1.78 8.71 1.12
CA GLY A 32 1.22 9.82 0.35
C GLY A 32 2.23 10.47 -0.59
N SER A 33 3.38 9.85 -0.84
CA SER A 33 4.48 10.39 -1.63
C SER A 33 5.04 9.32 -2.55
N ARG A 34 5.13 9.60 -3.85
CA ARG A 34 5.73 8.67 -4.83
C ARG A 34 7.19 8.39 -4.53
N ALA A 35 7.96 9.43 -4.20
CA ALA A 35 9.36 9.28 -3.87
C ALA A 35 9.56 8.36 -2.66
N ASP A 36 8.75 8.56 -1.62
CA ASP A 36 8.78 7.70 -0.43
C ASP A 36 8.29 6.29 -0.74
N ALA A 37 7.25 6.15 -1.57
CA ALA A 37 6.75 4.84 -1.99
C ALA A 37 7.78 4.06 -2.79
N ASP A 38 8.54 4.73 -3.68
CA ASP A 38 9.63 4.11 -4.42
C ASP A 38 10.71 3.58 -3.49
N ASP A 39 11.11 4.37 -2.49
CA ASP A 39 12.10 3.97 -1.50
C ASP A 39 11.62 2.77 -0.68
N VAL A 40 10.39 2.82 -0.21
CA VAL A 40 9.76 1.70 0.53
C VAL A 40 9.70 0.45 -0.33
N PHE A 41 9.28 0.58 -1.58
CA PHE A 41 9.19 -0.54 -2.53
C PHE A 41 10.53 -1.26 -2.68
N GLN A 42 11.60 -0.51 -2.92
CA GLN A 42 12.94 -1.07 -3.06
C GLN A 42 13.39 -1.77 -1.78
N GLU A 43 13.21 -1.13 -0.64
CA GLU A 43 13.60 -1.69 0.66
C GLU A 43 12.82 -2.98 1.00
N VAL A 44 11.54 -3.02 0.70
CA VAL A 44 10.69 -4.19 0.96
C VAL A 44 11.17 -5.40 0.17
N PHE A 45 11.39 -5.25 -1.13
CA PHE A 45 11.82 -6.37 -1.95
C PHE A 45 13.27 -6.77 -1.68
N LEU A 46 14.13 -5.81 -1.40
CA LEU A 46 15.50 -6.09 -1.00
C LEU A 46 15.51 -6.92 0.30
N ALA A 47 14.76 -6.50 1.30
CA ALA A 47 14.65 -7.22 2.57
C ALA A 47 14.03 -8.62 2.39
N TYR A 48 13.01 -8.73 1.54
CA TYR A 48 12.36 -10.01 1.24
C TYR A 48 13.35 -11.02 0.65
N PHE A 49 14.13 -10.61 -0.33
CA PHE A 49 15.08 -11.50 -0.99
C PHE A 49 16.33 -11.79 -0.14
N GLN A 50 16.72 -10.87 0.72
CA GLN A 50 17.86 -11.08 1.64
C GLN A 50 17.52 -12.01 2.81
N CYS A 51 16.26 -12.13 3.18
CA CYS A 51 15.89 -12.95 4.35
C CYS A 51 16.03 -14.46 4.11
N GLY A 52 16.10 -14.90 2.85
CA GLY A 52 16.32 -16.29 2.47
C GLY A 52 15.22 -17.27 2.91
N LYS A 53 14.11 -16.78 3.44
CA LYS A 53 13.00 -17.63 3.86
C LYS A 53 12.13 -17.98 2.70
N HIS A 54 11.82 -19.27 2.57
CA HIS A 54 10.84 -19.76 1.61
C HIS A 54 9.48 -19.87 2.27
N PHE A 55 8.51 -19.11 1.79
CA PHE A 55 7.14 -19.20 2.24
C PHE A 55 6.41 -20.24 1.39
N ARG A 56 5.88 -21.27 2.02
CA ARG A 56 5.14 -22.35 1.34
C ARG A 56 3.74 -21.93 0.92
N GLU A 57 3.14 -20.97 1.67
CA GLU A 57 1.79 -20.51 1.43
C GLU A 57 1.78 -19.06 0.95
N GLU A 58 0.97 -18.78 -0.09
CA GLU A 58 0.79 -17.44 -0.63
C GLU A 58 0.29 -16.45 0.42
N GLU A 59 -0.59 -16.89 1.31
CA GLU A 59 -1.12 -16.05 2.38
C GLU A 59 -0.03 -15.56 3.33
N HIS A 60 0.91 -16.43 3.69
CA HIS A 60 2.04 -16.07 4.55
C HIS A 60 2.99 -15.09 3.84
N ARG A 61 3.24 -15.32 2.57
CA ARG A 61 4.07 -14.44 1.74
C ARG A 61 3.44 -13.06 1.62
N ARG A 62 2.16 -13.02 1.30
CA ARG A 62 1.40 -11.77 1.20
C ARG A 62 1.40 -11.01 2.53
N ALA A 63 1.10 -11.69 3.62
CA ALA A 63 1.12 -11.11 4.97
C ALA A 63 2.50 -10.55 5.35
N ARG A 64 3.55 -11.27 5.00
CA ARG A 64 4.94 -10.84 5.24
C ARG A 64 5.26 -9.57 4.46
N LEU A 65 4.90 -9.52 3.19
CA LEU A 65 5.14 -8.35 2.35
C LEU A 65 4.35 -7.13 2.83
N LEU A 66 3.09 -7.30 3.20
CA LEU A 66 2.27 -6.22 3.76
C LEU A 66 2.87 -5.69 5.07
N ARG A 67 3.28 -6.58 5.97
CA ARG A 67 3.91 -6.22 7.24
C ARG A 67 5.22 -5.46 7.03
N THR A 68 6.05 -5.94 6.13
CA THR A 68 7.33 -5.32 5.81
C THR A 68 7.12 -3.94 5.19
N THR A 69 6.14 -3.82 4.28
CA THR A 69 5.77 -2.53 3.67
C THR A 69 5.32 -1.52 4.73
N LEU A 70 4.49 -1.97 5.66
CA LEU A 70 4.03 -1.11 6.75
C LEU A 70 5.21 -0.63 7.62
N ASN A 71 6.11 -1.53 7.97
CA ASN A 71 7.24 -1.21 8.83
C ASN A 71 8.19 -0.20 8.18
N PHE A 72 8.54 -0.40 6.91
CA PHE A 72 9.38 0.56 6.19
C PHE A 72 8.66 1.89 5.97
N SER A 73 7.37 1.87 5.67
CA SER A 73 6.56 3.08 5.53
C SER A 73 6.54 3.90 6.82
N ARG A 74 6.44 3.25 7.96
CA ARG A 74 6.50 3.92 9.28
C ARG A 74 7.83 4.62 9.52
N ARG A 75 8.94 3.99 9.15
CA ARG A 75 10.27 4.60 9.28
C ARG A 75 10.40 5.85 8.44
N VAL A 76 9.92 5.80 7.21
CA VAL A 76 9.96 6.94 6.30
C VAL A 76 9.09 8.08 6.82
N THR A 77 7.87 7.80 7.30
CA THR A 77 6.96 8.82 7.82
C THR A 77 7.42 9.41 9.15
N ALA A 78 8.19 8.65 9.95
CA ALA A 78 8.75 9.12 11.23
C ALA A 78 10.03 9.94 11.06
N SER A 79 10.63 9.96 9.87
CA SER A 79 11.86 10.70 9.61
C SER A 79 11.64 12.23 9.70
N PRO A 80 12.47 12.97 10.48
CA PRO A 80 12.38 14.43 10.55
C PRO A 80 12.63 15.10 9.19
N TRP A 81 13.35 14.44 8.34
CA TRP A 81 13.71 14.89 7.01
C TRP A 81 12.50 15.05 6.10
N ARG A 82 11.47 14.22 6.27
CA ARG A 82 10.25 14.26 5.49
C ARG A 82 9.42 15.51 5.72
N ARG A 83 9.44 16.08 6.91
CA ARG A 83 8.70 17.31 7.25
C ARG A 83 9.19 18.54 6.49
N ARG A 84 10.36 18.47 5.86
CA ARG A 84 11.01 19.54 5.14
C ARG A 84 10.98 19.38 3.62
N VAL A 85 10.38 18.31 3.12
CA VAL A 85 10.38 17.99 1.69
C VAL A 85 9.15 18.59 1.00
N VAL A 86 9.39 19.17 -0.17
CA VAL A 86 8.43 19.83 -1.04
C VAL A 86 7.31 18.88 -1.49
N PRO A 87 6.04 19.35 -1.61
CA PRO A 87 4.93 18.53 -2.08
C PRO A 87 5.18 17.91 -3.45
N LEU A 88 4.58 16.76 -3.66
CA LEU A 88 4.70 15.89 -4.84
C LEU A 88 4.44 16.57 -6.19
N SER A 89 3.64 17.62 -6.21
CA SER A 89 3.31 18.35 -7.41
C SER A 89 4.49 18.99 -8.14
N GLU A 90 5.67 19.05 -7.50
CA GLU A 90 6.86 19.71 -8.02
C GLU A 90 7.99 18.77 -8.44
N ARG A 91 7.81 17.45 -8.31
CA ARG A 91 8.83 16.47 -8.73
C ARG A 91 8.44 15.81 -10.05
N ALA A 92 9.31 15.92 -11.04
CA ALA A 92 9.19 15.14 -12.26
C ALA A 92 9.46 13.66 -11.95
N ASP A 93 8.42 12.89 -11.92
CA ASP A 93 8.52 11.45 -11.63
C ASP A 93 8.91 10.66 -12.87
N ALA A 94 9.80 9.70 -12.68
CA ALA A 94 10.05 8.68 -13.70
C ALA A 94 8.74 7.91 -13.97
N PRO A 95 8.44 7.58 -15.23
CA PRO A 95 7.21 6.85 -15.53
C PRO A 95 7.20 5.49 -14.83
N VAL A 96 6.20 5.27 -14.02
CA VAL A 96 5.96 3.98 -13.40
C VAL A 96 5.44 3.02 -14.48
N GLN A 97 6.14 1.92 -14.70
CA GLN A 97 5.87 0.99 -15.79
C GLN A 97 4.65 0.07 -15.56
N PHE A 98 3.96 0.17 -14.44
CA PHE A 98 2.77 -0.62 -14.15
C PHE A 98 1.62 0.30 -13.69
N GLN A 99 0.40 -0.17 -13.89
CA GLN A 99 -0.77 0.58 -13.45
C GLN A 99 -0.81 0.66 -11.94
N THR A 100 -0.77 1.89 -11.42
CA THR A 100 -0.88 2.15 -9.98
C THR A 100 -2.31 2.55 -9.62
N PRO A 101 -2.69 2.46 -8.34
CA PRO A 101 -3.98 2.97 -7.89
C PRO A 101 -4.22 4.44 -8.26
N GLU A 102 -3.16 5.21 -8.46
CA GLU A 102 -3.21 6.63 -8.84
C GLU A 102 -3.97 6.90 -10.14
N GLN A 103 -4.06 5.90 -11.00
CA GLN A 103 -4.73 6.05 -12.30
C GLN A 103 -6.25 5.94 -12.21
N THR A 104 -6.79 5.69 -11.03
CA THR A 104 -8.23 5.62 -10.80
C THR A 104 -8.75 6.88 -10.13
N GLY A 105 -9.97 7.32 -10.47
CA GLY A 105 -10.65 8.45 -9.82
C GLY A 105 -10.85 8.21 -8.32
N LEU A 106 -11.03 6.96 -7.93
CA LEU A 106 -11.13 6.57 -6.53
C LEU A 106 -9.84 6.87 -5.77
N TRP A 107 -8.68 6.66 -6.38
CA TRP A 107 -7.39 6.99 -5.75
C TRP A 107 -7.28 8.49 -5.48
N SER A 108 -7.69 9.32 -6.42
CA SER A 108 -7.68 10.78 -6.23
C SER A 108 -8.51 11.19 -5.01
N ALA A 109 -9.68 10.60 -4.84
CA ALA A 109 -10.52 10.83 -3.66
C ALA A 109 -9.86 10.31 -2.37
N LEU A 110 -9.29 9.11 -2.41
CA LEU A 110 -8.59 8.52 -1.25
C LEU A 110 -7.39 9.35 -0.81
N SER A 111 -6.64 9.91 -1.75
CA SER A 111 -5.43 10.68 -1.45
C SER A 111 -5.69 11.95 -0.63
N SER A 112 -6.91 12.47 -0.68
CA SER A 112 -7.32 13.64 0.11
C SER A 112 -7.72 13.29 1.54
N LEU A 113 -7.86 12.02 1.88
CA LEU A 113 -8.23 11.59 3.22
C LEU A 113 -7.02 11.57 4.16
N PRO A 114 -7.24 11.78 5.47
CA PRO A 114 -6.19 11.53 6.47
C PRO A 114 -5.71 10.08 6.44
N ASP A 115 -4.45 9.84 6.81
CA ASP A 115 -3.82 8.52 6.81
C ASP A 115 -4.66 7.47 7.57
N GLY A 116 -5.22 7.85 8.70
CA GLY A 116 -6.02 6.95 9.54
C GLY A 116 -7.29 6.43 8.89
N LEU A 117 -7.82 7.15 7.90
CA LEU A 117 -9.00 6.73 7.11
C LEU A 117 -8.58 6.12 5.77
N ARG A 118 -7.59 6.71 5.12
CA ARG A 118 -7.10 6.28 3.81
C ARG A 118 -6.56 4.86 3.82
N VAL A 119 -5.70 4.54 4.77
CA VAL A 119 -5.02 3.24 4.81
C VAL A 119 -5.99 2.08 5.01
N PRO A 120 -6.92 2.09 5.98
CA PRO A 120 -7.91 1.02 6.09
C PRO A 120 -8.79 0.86 4.84
N LEU A 121 -9.22 1.97 4.23
CA LEU A 121 -10.01 1.92 3.00
C LEU A 121 -9.22 1.30 1.84
N TYR A 122 -7.95 1.68 1.69
CA TYR A 122 -7.08 1.10 0.69
C TYR A 122 -6.98 -0.43 0.86
N LEU A 123 -6.68 -0.88 2.07
CA LEU A 123 -6.53 -2.30 2.37
C LEU A 123 -7.83 -3.07 2.13
N PHE A 124 -8.96 -2.49 2.45
CA PHE A 124 -10.26 -3.14 2.27
C PHE A 124 -10.66 -3.23 0.79
N TYR A 125 -10.55 -2.14 0.03
CA TYR A 125 -11.06 -2.08 -1.35
C TYR A 125 -10.05 -2.51 -2.40
N PHE A 126 -8.78 -2.22 -2.23
CA PHE A 126 -7.76 -2.57 -3.22
C PHE A 126 -7.09 -3.92 -2.95
N GLU A 127 -6.90 -4.26 -1.68
CA GLU A 127 -6.23 -5.50 -1.29
C GLU A 127 -7.20 -6.58 -0.80
N GLU A 128 -8.47 -6.27 -0.73
CA GLU A 128 -9.54 -7.18 -0.34
C GLU A 128 -9.32 -7.85 1.03
N LEU A 129 -8.69 -7.13 1.95
CA LEU A 129 -8.50 -7.63 3.31
C LEU A 129 -9.79 -7.54 4.11
N SER A 130 -10.03 -8.55 4.94
CA SER A 130 -11.11 -8.51 5.92
C SER A 130 -10.84 -7.50 7.03
N THR A 131 -11.88 -7.11 7.74
CA THR A 131 -11.76 -6.22 8.91
C THR A 131 -10.78 -6.78 9.94
N GLN A 132 -10.80 -8.09 10.19
CA GLN A 132 -9.90 -8.75 11.12
C GLN A 132 -8.45 -8.74 10.62
N GLU A 133 -8.23 -8.96 9.34
CA GLU A 133 -6.89 -8.91 8.73
C GLU A 133 -6.29 -7.51 8.81
N ILE A 134 -7.10 -6.48 8.51
CA ILE A 134 -6.70 -5.08 8.65
C ILE A 134 -6.36 -4.75 10.10
N ALA A 135 -7.21 -5.18 11.03
CA ALA A 135 -7.00 -4.96 12.46
C ALA A 135 -5.66 -5.56 12.93
N ARG A 136 -5.36 -6.79 12.52
CA ARG A 136 -4.09 -7.44 12.84
C ARG A 136 -2.90 -6.71 12.23
N LEU A 137 -3.00 -6.34 10.96
CA LEU A 137 -1.91 -5.65 10.26
C LEU A 137 -1.61 -4.28 10.90
N LEU A 138 -2.65 -3.49 11.18
CA LEU A 138 -2.50 -2.13 11.71
C LEU A 138 -2.43 -2.06 13.24
N SER A 139 -2.50 -3.19 13.93
CA SER A 139 -2.54 -3.27 15.39
C SER A 139 -3.70 -2.46 15.99
N LEU A 140 -4.87 -2.61 15.38
CA LEU A 140 -6.11 -1.98 15.81
C LEU A 140 -7.12 -3.03 16.27
N ARG A 141 -8.12 -2.62 17.02
CA ARG A 141 -9.28 -3.46 17.31
C ARG A 141 -10.20 -3.51 16.10
N PRO A 142 -10.88 -4.63 15.82
CA PRO A 142 -11.80 -4.72 14.68
C PRO A 142 -12.89 -3.65 14.67
N GLY A 143 -13.39 -3.26 15.84
CA GLY A 143 -14.35 -2.16 15.97
C GLY A 143 -13.79 -0.81 15.54
N ALA A 144 -12.52 -0.54 15.83
CA ALA A 144 -11.84 0.67 15.36
C ALA A 144 -11.70 0.68 13.85
N VAL A 145 -11.38 -0.46 13.23
CA VAL A 145 -11.30 -0.59 11.78
C VAL A 145 -12.66 -0.31 11.14
N ARG A 146 -13.73 -0.93 11.65
CA ARG A 146 -15.10 -0.69 11.14
C ARG A 146 -15.50 0.78 11.22
N MET A 147 -15.16 1.44 12.32
CA MET A 147 -15.44 2.86 12.51
C MET A 147 -14.68 3.72 11.48
N ARG A 148 -13.40 3.44 11.27
CA ARG A 148 -12.57 4.15 10.28
C ARG A 148 -13.07 3.92 8.86
N LEU A 149 -13.48 2.71 8.51
CA LEU A 149 -14.09 2.42 7.21
C LEU A 149 -15.39 3.19 7.02
N SER A 150 -16.24 3.23 8.03
CA SER A 150 -17.51 3.97 7.98
C SER A 150 -17.29 5.47 7.77
N ARG A 151 -16.44 6.07 8.59
CA ARG A 151 -16.08 7.50 8.46
C ARG A 151 -15.42 7.82 7.13
N GLY A 152 -14.52 6.96 6.69
CA GLY A 152 -13.86 7.13 5.40
C GLY A 152 -14.85 7.07 4.24
N ARG A 153 -15.82 6.18 4.27
CA ARG A 153 -16.88 6.09 3.26
C ARG A 153 -17.74 7.36 3.21
N GLU A 154 -18.05 7.93 4.36
CA GLU A 154 -18.78 9.21 4.42
C GLU A 154 -18.00 10.33 3.76
N HIS A 155 -16.73 10.46 4.07
CA HIS A 155 -15.84 11.45 3.42
C HIS A 155 -15.76 11.23 1.91
N LEU A 156 -15.63 9.99 1.47
CA LEU A 156 -15.62 9.66 0.04
C LEU A 156 -16.91 10.03 -0.67
N ARG A 157 -18.06 9.77 -0.03
CA ARG A 157 -19.36 10.15 -0.60
C ARG A 157 -19.47 11.65 -0.81
N GLU A 158 -19.03 12.43 0.15
CA GLU A 158 -19.05 13.90 0.05
C GLU A 158 -18.13 14.40 -1.05
N LEU A 159 -16.92 13.84 -1.15
CA LEU A 159 -15.97 14.19 -2.20
C LEU A 159 -16.49 13.82 -3.59
N LEU A 160 -17.04 12.62 -3.74
CA LEU A 160 -17.56 12.14 -5.01
C LEU A 160 -18.85 12.87 -5.43
N LYS A 161 -19.68 13.31 -4.48
CA LYS A 161 -20.85 14.16 -4.77
C LYS A 161 -20.44 15.50 -5.36
N GLY A 162 -19.36 16.10 -4.82
CA GLY A 162 -18.81 17.34 -5.34
C GLY A 162 -18.42 17.24 -6.82
N ASP A 163 -17.81 16.12 -7.20
CA ASP A 163 -17.34 15.88 -8.56
C ASP A 163 -18.48 15.56 -9.56
N TYR A 164 -19.54 14.93 -9.09
CA TYR A 164 -20.67 14.55 -9.95
C TYR A 164 -21.74 15.64 -10.12
N PHE A 165 -21.79 16.62 -9.25
CA PHE A 165 -22.81 17.66 -9.25
C PHE A 165 -22.32 19.04 -9.73
N HIS A 166 -21.07 19.13 -10.18
CA HIS A 166 -20.49 20.36 -10.72
C HIS A 166 -20.39 20.35 -12.26
N GLU A 167 -21.41 19.88 -12.91
CA GLU A 167 -21.60 20.17 -14.34
C GLU A 167 -22.58 21.32 -14.54
#